data_6a94d9e334233dd77e27d0ca0b0473aa
#
_entry.id   6a94d9e334233dd77e27d0ca0b0473aa
#
_cell.length_a   1.000
_cell.length_b   1.000
_cell.length_c   1.000
_cell.angle_alpha   90.00
_cell.angle_beta   90.00
_cell.angle_gamma   90.00
#
_symmetry.space_group_name_H-M   'P 1'
#
loop_
_entity.id
_entity.type
_entity.pdbx_description
1 polymer ?
#
loop_
_entity_poly.entity_id
_entity_poly.type
_entity_poly.pdbx_seq_one_letter_code
_entity_poly.pdbx_strand_id
1 'polypeptide(L)'
;MPVDPYIVALLATVGLAALLPARGTSADVASGASTAAVALLFFLYGARLSTREALDGLKHWRLHLTVLACTFVVFPLLGLAAKGLVPYVLTPALYSGFLFLTLVPSTIQSSIAFTSMARGNVPAAICAGSFSSLAGIVITPLLAAALLGGSGGGFSADSLLKIVLQLLVPFLAGQVLRRWVGGFITRHKKILGYVDRGSILLVVYTAFSEGMVQGIWGQVHPLRLLALLGVEAVLLAIMLALTWYGAKRLGFDRADRIAVQFAGSKKSLAAGLPMASVLFGADASLAVLPLMLFHQMQLMVCAVIAKRRSRDPQEPVSEPRRAAATRTAAGTATRSG
;
A
#
# COMPACT_ATOMS: atom_id res chain seq x y z
N MET A 1 -16.54 -14.53 -8.64
CA MET A 1 -16.26 -13.82 -7.37
C MET A 1 -17.10 -12.56 -7.37
N PRO A 2 -17.86 -12.23 -6.34
CA PRO A 2 -18.54 -10.95 -6.27
C PRO A 2 -17.47 -9.84 -6.26
N VAL A 3 -17.65 -8.84 -7.10
CA VAL A 3 -16.79 -7.65 -7.15
C VAL A 3 -16.97 -6.92 -5.82
N ASP A 4 -15.88 -6.46 -5.20
CA ASP A 4 -15.95 -5.70 -3.95
C ASP A 4 -16.81 -4.44 -4.19
N PRO A 5 -17.90 -4.22 -3.41
CA PRO A 5 -18.75 -3.05 -3.56
C PRO A 5 -18.00 -1.72 -3.50
N TYR A 6 -16.88 -1.66 -2.80
CA TYR A 6 -16.04 -0.47 -2.74
C TYR A 6 -15.33 -0.18 -4.07
N ILE A 7 -14.92 -1.21 -4.79
CA ILE A 7 -14.34 -1.07 -6.13
C ILE A 7 -15.39 -0.52 -7.11
N VAL A 8 -16.63 -1.05 -7.03
CA VAL A 8 -17.74 -0.55 -7.84
C VAL A 8 -18.00 0.93 -7.53
N ALA A 9 -18.03 1.31 -6.25
CA ALA A 9 -18.20 2.70 -5.84
C ALA A 9 -17.05 3.60 -6.35
N LEU A 10 -15.82 3.11 -6.36
CA LEU A 10 -14.66 3.84 -6.85
C LEU A 10 -14.73 4.08 -8.37
N LEU A 11 -15.08 3.05 -9.14
CA LEU A 11 -15.28 3.18 -10.59
C LEU A 11 -16.49 4.06 -10.91
N ALA A 12 -17.58 3.94 -10.16
CA ALA A 12 -18.75 4.82 -10.29
C ALA A 12 -18.39 6.28 -10.00
N THR A 13 -17.52 6.54 -9.02
CA THR A 13 -17.02 7.88 -8.70
C THR A 13 -16.19 8.47 -9.86
N VAL A 14 -15.34 7.66 -10.49
CA VAL A 14 -14.61 8.06 -11.70
C VAL A 14 -15.58 8.36 -12.84
N GLY A 15 -16.59 7.51 -13.06
CA GLY A 15 -17.64 7.74 -14.04
C GLY A 15 -18.44 9.02 -13.75
N LEU A 16 -18.77 9.28 -12.48
CA LEU A 16 -19.43 10.51 -12.07
C LEU A 16 -18.57 11.75 -12.36
N ALA A 17 -17.28 11.70 -12.03
CA ALA A 17 -16.34 12.78 -12.33
C ALA A 17 -16.20 13.03 -13.85
N ALA A 18 -16.31 11.99 -14.67
CA ALA A 18 -16.28 12.11 -16.11
C ALA A 18 -17.56 12.75 -16.68
N LEU A 19 -18.72 12.41 -16.14
CA LEU A 19 -20.02 12.91 -16.60
C LEU A 19 -20.37 14.29 -16.04
N LEU A 20 -20.03 14.52 -14.77
CA LEU A 20 -20.36 15.72 -14.01
C LEU A 20 -19.11 16.23 -13.26
N PRO A 21 -18.09 16.73 -13.99
CA PRO A 21 -16.89 17.26 -13.32
C PRO A 21 -17.21 18.54 -12.57
N ALA A 22 -16.65 18.68 -11.36
CA ALA A 22 -16.75 19.90 -10.57
C ALA A 22 -16.05 21.06 -11.31
N ARG A 23 -16.72 22.24 -11.41
CA ARG A 23 -16.20 23.42 -12.11
C ARG A 23 -16.49 24.69 -11.32
N GLY A 24 -15.61 25.70 -11.44
CA GLY A 24 -15.77 26.98 -10.74
C GLY A 24 -15.90 26.77 -9.21
N THR A 25 -16.83 27.44 -8.56
CA THR A 25 -17.03 27.37 -7.10
C THR A 25 -17.21 25.93 -6.58
N SER A 26 -17.85 25.05 -7.35
CA SER A 26 -17.99 23.63 -6.93
C SER A 26 -16.65 22.90 -6.92
N ALA A 27 -15.70 23.26 -7.79
CA ALA A 27 -14.34 22.72 -7.76
C ALA A 27 -13.58 23.20 -6.53
N ASP A 28 -13.71 24.49 -6.17
CA ASP A 28 -13.05 25.05 -4.99
C ASP A 28 -13.55 24.38 -3.69
N VAL A 29 -14.87 24.21 -3.59
CA VAL A 29 -15.50 23.50 -2.45
C VAL A 29 -15.05 22.05 -2.39
N ALA A 30 -15.03 21.35 -3.53
CA ALA A 30 -14.60 19.93 -3.60
C ALA A 30 -13.11 19.81 -3.23
N SER A 31 -12.25 20.72 -3.68
CA SER A 31 -10.82 20.75 -3.35
C SER A 31 -10.58 20.98 -1.86
N GLY A 32 -11.26 21.97 -1.28
CA GLY A 32 -11.20 22.24 0.17
C GLY A 32 -11.67 21.03 1.01
N ALA A 33 -12.80 20.43 0.62
CA ALA A 33 -13.33 19.24 1.28
C ALA A 33 -12.39 18.03 1.13
N SER A 34 -11.75 17.87 -0.05
CA SER A 34 -10.74 16.82 -0.30
C SER A 34 -9.53 16.99 0.62
N THR A 35 -9.01 18.22 0.76
CA THR A 35 -7.91 18.54 1.67
C THR A 35 -8.24 18.19 3.12
N ALA A 36 -9.44 18.57 3.58
CA ALA A 36 -9.93 18.21 4.91
C ALA A 36 -10.09 16.68 5.08
N ALA A 37 -10.59 16.00 4.05
CA ALA A 37 -10.73 14.55 4.04
C ALA A 37 -9.38 13.82 4.13
N VAL A 38 -8.35 14.33 3.43
CA VAL A 38 -6.96 13.81 3.53
C VAL A 38 -6.44 13.99 4.96
N ALA A 39 -6.56 15.17 5.54
CA ALA A 39 -6.13 15.41 6.91
C ALA A 39 -6.86 14.51 7.92
N LEU A 40 -8.18 14.32 7.76
CA LEU A 40 -8.96 13.40 8.58
C LEU A 40 -8.49 11.95 8.45
N LEU A 41 -8.19 11.48 7.23
CA LEU A 41 -7.68 10.14 6.99
C LEU A 41 -6.35 9.90 7.72
N PHE A 42 -5.40 10.83 7.59
CA PHE A 42 -4.10 10.71 8.27
C PHE A 42 -4.23 10.82 9.78
N PHE A 43 -5.11 11.68 10.29
CA PHE A 43 -5.46 11.73 11.71
C PHE A 43 -5.99 10.37 12.21
N LEU A 44 -6.94 9.78 11.50
CA LEU A 44 -7.51 8.47 11.86
C LEU A 44 -6.46 7.35 11.76
N TYR A 45 -5.55 7.38 10.79
CA TYR A 45 -4.43 6.44 10.72
C TYR A 45 -3.52 6.57 11.94
N GLY A 46 -3.19 7.81 12.35
CA GLY A 46 -2.45 8.06 13.58
C GLY A 46 -3.17 7.56 14.82
N ALA A 47 -4.43 7.87 14.97
CA ALA A 47 -5.21 7.50 16.15
C ALA A 47 -5.52 6.00 16.28
N ARG A 48 -5.49 5.25 15.19
CA ARG A 48 -5.69 3.78 15.18
C ARG A 48 -4.44 2.99 15.50
N LEU A 49 -3.25 3.55 15.25
CA LEU A 49 -2.00 2.81 15.44
C LEU A 49 -1.74 2.52 16.91
N SER A 50 -1.63 1.24 17.25
CA SER A 50 -1.31 0.77 18.60
C SER A 50 0.20 0.75 18.84
N THR A 51 0.67 1.46 19.86
CA THR A 51 2.07 1.42 20.31
C THR A 51 2.50 -0.01 20.69
N ARG A 52 1.57 -0.80 21.25
CA ARG A 52 1.81 -2.19 21.63
C ARG A 52 2.00 -3.08 20.41
N GLU A 53 1.18 -2.94 19.37
CA GLU A 53 1.35 -3.67 18.09
C GLU A 53 2.67 -3.30 17.41
N ALA A 54 3.09 -2.03 17.50
CA ALA A 54 4.40 -1.60 17.02
C ALA A 54 5.55 -2.27 17.76
N LEU A 55 5.46 -2.40 19.10
CA LEU A 55 6.49 -3.05 19.93
C LEU A 55 6.51 -4.58 19.77
N ASP A 56 5.34 -5.22 19.67
CA ASP A 56 5.27 -6.68 19.45
C ASP A 56 5.82 -7.05 18.05
N GLY A 57 5.69 -6.17 17.08
CA GLY A 57 6.29 -6.32 15.76
C GLY A 57 7.83 -6.38 15.78
N LEU A 58 8.50 -5.75 16.74
CA LEU A 58 9.96 -5.75 16.82
C LEU A 58 10.56 -7.15 17.01
N LYS A 59 9.80 -8.14 17.51
CA LYS A 59 10.26 -9.53 17.66
C LYS A 59 10.56 -10.21 16.33
N HIS A 60 9.86 -9.83 15.25
CA HIS A 60 10.06 -10.35 13.90
C HIS A 60 10.76 -9.33 12.98
N TRP A 61 11.72 -8.58 13.50
CA TRP A 61 12.37 -7.46 12.79
C TRP A 61 12.90 -7.83 11.39
N ARG A 62 13.44 -9.05 11.20
CA ARG A 62 13.94 -9.53 9.90
C ARG A 62 12.82 -9.56 8.85
N LEU A 63 11.63 -10.04 9.20
CA LEU A 63 10.47 -10.10 8.32
C LEU A 63 10.01 -8.69 7.96
N HIS A 64 9.90 -7.80 8.95
CA HIS A 64 9.44 -6.42 8.73
C HIS A 64 10.43 -5.63 7.88
N LEU A 65 11.74 -5.78 8.15
CA LEU A 65 12.79 -5.16 7.34
C LEU A 65 12.76 -5.69 5.90
N THR A 66 12.52 -6.98 5.69
CA THR A 66 12.40 -7.58 4.35
C THR A 66 11.21 -6.96 3.60
N VAL A 67 10.04 -6.81 4.25
CA VAL A 67 8.86 -6.20 3.62
C VAL A 67 9.11 -4.71 3.33
N LEU A 68 9.72 -3.96 4.24
CA LEU A 68 10.08 -2.55 4.03
C LEU A 68 11.08 -2.39 2.88
N ALA A 69 12.10 -3.24 2.83
CA ALA A 69 13.08 -3.24 1.74
C ALA A 69 12.41 -3.56 0.38
N CYS A 70 11.52 -4.56 0.32
CA CYS A 70 10.75 -4.82 -0.88
C CYS A 70 9.91 -3.61 -1.29
N THR A 71 9.24 -2.96 -0.33
CA THR A 71 8.30 -1.87 -0.58
C THR A 71 8.99 -0.57 -0.98
N PHE A 72 10.09 -0.18 -0.29
CA PHE A 72 10.70 1.14 -0.42
C PHE A 72 12.09 1.14 -1.07
N VAL A 73 12.64 -0.04 -1.39
CA VAL A 73 13.91 -0.15 -2.12
C VAL A 73 13.70 -0.92 -3.44
N VAL A 74 13.25 -2.17 -3.37
CA VAL A 74 13.13 -3.02 -4.57
C VAL A 74 12.11 -2.48 -5.55
N PHE A 75 10.91 -2.14 -5.11
CA PHE A 75 9.89 -1.53 -5.98
C PHE A 75 10.37 -0.24 -6.64
N PRO A 76 10.91 0.77 -5.91
CA PRO A 76 11.46 1.97 -6.52
C PRO A 76 12.58 1.72 -7.52
N LEU A 77 13.48 0.78 -7.24
CA LEU A 77 14.55 0.41 -8.18
C LEU A 77 13.98 -0.17 -9.49
N LEU A 78 12.96 -1.02 -9.41
CA LEU A 78 12.26 -1.53 -10.59
C LEU A 78 11.51 -0.41 -11.32
N GLY A 79 10.92 0.54 -10.57
CA GLY A 79 10.31 1.75 -11.13
C GLY A 79 11.30 2.60 -11.90
N LEU A 80 12.49 2.82 -11.35
CA LEU A 80 13.57 3.54 -12.02
C LEU A 80 14.10 2.80 -13.25
N ALA A 81 14.23 1.47 -13.18
CA ALA A 81 14.66 0.65 -14.32
C ALA A 81 13.66 0.77 -15.50
N ALA A 82 12.36 0.93 -15.21
CA ALA A 82 11.34 1.16 -16.23
C ALA A 82 11.46 2.51 -16.95
N LYS A 83 12.33 3.44 -16.51
CA LYS A 83 12.62 4.70 -17.21
C LYS A 83 13.10 4.46 -18.64
N GLY A 84 13.79 3.35 -18.89
CA GLY A 84 14.22 2.95 -20.25
C GLY A 84 13.06 2.67 -21.21
N LEU A 85 11.82 2.55 -20.74
CA LEU A 85 10.62 2.37 -21.55
C LEU A 85 10.03 3.70 -22.06
N VAL A 86 10.54 4.83 -21.59
CA VAL A 86 10.10 6.18 -21.99
C VAL A 86 10.96 6.68 -23.15
N PRO A 87 10.36 7.29 -24.19
CA PRO A 87 8.93 7.53 -24.43
C PRO A 87 8.26 6.42 -25.25
N TYR A 88 8.95 5.35 -25.56
CA TYR A 88 8.56 4.33 -26.54
C TYR A 88 7.33 3.53 -26.11
N VAL A 89 7.29 3.07 -24.86
CA VAL A 89 6.22 2.25 -24.27
C VAL A 89 5.31 3.08 -23.39
N LEU A 90 5.91 3.87 -22.47
CA LEU A 90 5.21 4.75 -21.54
C LEU A 90 5.43 6.22 -21.93
N THR A 91 4.37 7.03 -21.85
CA THR A 91 4.55 8.49 -21.90
C THR A 91 5.20 9.00 -20.61
N PRO A 92 5.87 10.18 -20.64
CA PRO A 92 6.44 10.75 -19.42
C PRO A 92 5.43 10.88 -18.27
N ALA A 93 4.19 11.27 -18.56
CA ALA A 93 3.13 11.41 -17.57
C ALA A 93 2.70 10.05 -16.96
N LEU A 94 2.51 9.01 -17.80
CA LEU A 94 2.21 7.66 -17.33
C LEU A 94 3.37 7.05 -16.53
N TYR A 95 4.62 7.35 -16.95
CA TYR A 95 5.80 6.91 -16.21
C TYR A 95 5.89 7.56 -14.83
N SER A 96 5.55 8.86 -14.70
CA SER A 96 5.52 9.53 -13.40
C SER A 96 4.52 8.88 -12.45
N GLY A 97 3.34 8.53 -12.93
CA GLY A 97 2.35 7.79 -12.15
C GLY A 97 2.80 6.35 -11.85
N PHE A 98 3.43 5.66 -12.81
CA PHE A 98 4.01 4.33 -12.60
C PHE A 98 5.15 4.37 -11.57
N LEU A 99 6.04 5.36 -11.64
CA LEU A 99 7.08 5.52 -10.63
C LEU A 99 6.46 5.80 -9.25
N PHE A 100 5.47 6.71 -9.18
CA PHE A 100 4.74 6.97 -7.93
C PHE A 100 4.11 5.70 -7.35
N LEU A 101 3.46 4.87 -8.16
CA LEU A 101 2.95 3.55 -7.76
C LEU A 101 4.03 2.75 -7.01
N THR A 102 5.29 2.78 -7.46
CA THR A 102 6.37 2.03 -6.82
C THR A 102 6.81 2.59 -5.47
N LEU A 103 6.48 3.86 -5.16
CA LEU A 103 6.89 4.57 -3.95
C LEU A 103 5.86 4.45 -2.80
N VAL A 104 4.58 4.14 -3.10
CA VAL A 104 3.53 4.07 -2.07
C VAL A 104 3.71 2.86 -1.15
N PRO A 105 3.20 2.92 0.09
CA PRO A 105 3.33 1.81 1.04
C PRO A 105 2.52 0.57 0.64
N SER A 106 2.77 -0.53 1.33
CA SER A 106 2.01 -1.77 1.21
C SER A 106 0.58 -1.62 1.74
N THR A 107 -0.34 -2.47 1.26
CA THR A 107 -1.72 -2.52 1.75
C THR A 107 -1.86 -3.45 2.96
N ILE A 108 -2.59 -3.01 3.99
CA ILE A 108 -2.82 -3.79 5.20
C ILE A 108 -3.92 -4.83 4.97
N GLN A 109 -5.13 -4.38 4.59
CA GLN A 109 -6.35 -5.21 4.56
C GLN A 109 -6.22 -6.43 3.64
N SER A 110 -5.82 -6.24 2.39
CA SER A 110 -5.71 -7.34 1.44
C SER A 110 -4.50 -8.24 1.73
N SER A 111 -3.43 -7.72 2.36
CA SER A 111 -2.32 -8.56 2.82
C SER A 111 -2.76 -9.53 3.91
N ILE A 112 -3.52 -9.05 4.88
CA ILE A 112 -4.11 -9.87 5.94
C ILE A 112 -5.04 -10.94 5.36
N ALA A 113 -5.96 -10.52 4.47
CA ALA A 113 -6.96 -11.42 3.88
C ALA A 113 -6.31 -12.56 3.10
N PHE A 114 -5.33 -12.26 2.23
CA PHE A 114 -4.65 -13.29 1.43
C PHE A 114 -3.69 -14.15 2.25
N THR A 115 -3.02 -13.56 3.25
CA THR A 115 -2.18 -14.32 4.19
C THR A 115 -3.03 -15.32 4.98
N SER A 116 -4.19 -14.91 5.47
CA SER A 116 -5.14 -15.77 6.18
C SER A 116 -5.67 -16.88 5.27
N MET A 117 -6.11 -16.53 4.04
CA MET A 117 -6.60 -17.51 3.05
C MET A 117 -5.53 -18.55 2.70
N ALA A 118 -4.27 -18.14 2.60
CA ALA A 118 -3.14 -19.02 2.28
C ALA A 118 -2.56 -19.76 3.50
N ARG A 119 -3.15 -19.60 4.69
CA ARG A 119 -2.68 -20.16 5.97
C ARG A 119 -1.25 -19.72 6.33
N GLY A 120 -0.96 -18.42 6.14
CA GLY A 120 0.30 -17.79 6.50
C GLY A 120 0.27 -17.15 7.89
N ASN A 121 1.37 -16.48 8.27
CA ASN A 121 1.51 -15.76 9.53
C ASN A 121 0.73 -14.44 9.48
N VAL A 122 -0.55 -14.48 9.91
CA VAL A 122 -1.45 -13.31 9.91
C VAL A 122 -0.96 -12.20 10.85
N PRO A 123 -0.54 -12.46 12.10
CA PRO A 123 0.05 -11.44 12.96
C PRO A 123 1.22 -10.70 12.31
N ALA A 124 2.15 -11.43 11.69
CA ALA A 124 3.27 -10.81 10.97
C ALA A 124 2.82 -9.95 9.80
N ALA A 125 1.80 -10.37 9.04
CA ALA A 125 1.25 -9.59 7.94
C ALA A 125 0.57 -8.28 8.43
N ILE A 126 -0.12 -8.32 9.56
CA ILE A 126 -0.71 -7.14 10.21
C ILE A 126 0.39 -6.14 10.56
N CYS A 127 1.40 -6.59 11.30
CA CYS A 127 2.52 -5.73 11.72
C CYS A 127 3.28 -5.17 10.51
N ALA A 128 3.64 -6.00 9.53
CA ALA A 128 4.38 -5.57 8.35
C ALA A 128 3.62 -4.52 7.53
N GLY A 129 2.32 -4.71 7.31
CA GLY A 129 1.47 -3.72 6.63
C GLY A 129 1.36 -2.41 7.42
N SER A 130 1.22 -2.49 8.74
CA SER A 130 1.16 -1.32 9.62
C SER A 130 2.48 -0.54 9.61
N PHE A 131 3.63 -1.22 9.75
CA PHE A 131 4.95 -0.58 9.65
C PHE A 131 5.18 0.05 8.28
N SER A 132 4.80 -0.64 7.19
CA SER A 132 4.91 -0.10 5.85
C SER A 132 4.06 1.17 5.68
N SER A 133 2.82 1.16 6.16
CA SER A 133 1.94 2.33 6.09
C SER A 133 2.48 3.50 6.89
N LEU A 134 3.01 3.23 8.07
CA LEU A 134 3.62 4.24 8.94
C LEU A 134 4.85 4.88 8.29
N ALA A 135 5.79 4.02 7.88
CA ALA A 135 7.01 4.46 7.21
C ALA A 135 6.67 5.24 5.92
N GLY A 136 5.62 4.82 5.20
CA GLY A 136 5.17 5.45 3.97
C GLY A 136 4.70 6.89 4.13
N ILE A 137 4.23 7.30 5.32
CA ILE A 137 3.84 8.71 5.55
C ILE A 137 5.03 9.65 5.35
N VAL A 138 6.23 9.19 5.69
CA VAL A 138 7.47 9.96 5.59
C VAL A 138 8.27 9.56 4.35
N ILE A 139 8.48 8.26 4.15
CA ILE A 139 9.36 7.75 3.07
C ILE A 139 8.76 8.02 1.69
N THR A 140 7.45 7.85 1.50
CA THR A 140 6.84 8.06 0.17
C THR A 140 6.99 9.50 -0.33
N PRO A 141 6.65 10.55 0.43
CA PRO A 141 6.88 11.92 -0.02
C PRO A 141 8.37 12.22 -0.28
N LEU A 142 9.27 11.73 0.56
CA LEU A 142 10.72 11.94 0.37
C LEU A 142 11.24 11.27 -0.90
N LEU A 143 10.83 10.02 -1.16
CA LEU A 143 11.19 9.33 -2.39
C LEU A 143 10.55 9.98 -3.62
N ALA A 144 9.30 10.43 -3.52
CA ALA A 144 8.63 11.13 -4.61
C ALA A 144 9.37 12.41 -4.97
N ALA A 145 9.79 13.16 -3.96
CA ALA A 145 10.60 14.34 -4.12
C ALA A 145 11.95 14.07 -4.78
N ALA A 146 12.67 13.08 -4.29
CA ALA A 146 13.98 12.74 -4.79
C ALA A 146 13.95 12.18 -6.23
N LEU A 147 12.92 11.38 -6.56
CA LEU A 147 12.88 10.62 -7.81
C LEU A 147 11.99 11.24 -8.89
N LEU A 148 10.94 11.99 -8.51
CA LEU A 148 10.03 12.66 -9.44
C LEU A 148 10.38 14.15 -9.61
N GLY A 149 11.01 14.77 -8.62
CA GLY A 149 11.37 16.20 -8.64
C GLY A 149 12.39 16.61 -9.71
N GLY A 150 13.14 15.66 -10.25
CA GLY A 150 14.15 15.90 -11.29
C GLY A 150 13.63 15.96 -12.74
N SER A 151 12.34 15.65 -12.97
CA SER A 151 11.75 15.53 -14.31
C SER A 151 10.91 16.76 -14.74
N GLY A 152 11.29 17.98 -14.31
CA GLY A 152 10.73 19.23 -14.87
C GLY A 152 9.65 19.93 -14.04
N GLY A 153 9.21 19.35 -12.93
CA GLY A 153 8.34 20.01 -11.95
C GLY A 153 9.07 20.13 -10.62
N GLY A 154 9.98 21.11 -10.51
CA GLY A 154 10.85 21.26 -9.34
C GLY A 154 10.06 21.36 -8.02
N PHE A 155 9.98 20.27 -7.27
CA PHE A 155 9.57 20.35 -5.87
C PHE A 155 10.62 21.15 -5.12
N SER A 156 10.29 22.40 -4.74
CA SER A 156 11.14 23.14 -3.84
C SER A 156 11.17 22.47 -2.46
N ALA A 157 12.25 22.65 -1.71
CA ALA A 157 12.33 22.14 -0.35
C ALA A 157 11.14 22.60 0.52
N ASP A 158 10.65 23.81 0.29
CA ASP A 158 9.46 24.35 0.98
C ASP A 158 8.18 23.61 0.57
N SER A 159 8.01 23.26 -0.71
CA SER A 159 6.86 22.47 -1.16
C SER A 159 6.87 21.08 -0.55
N LEU A 160 8.03 20.46 -0.45
CA LEU A 160 8.20 19.17 0.20
C LEU A 160 7.87 19.22 1.68
N LEU A 161 8.38 20.21 2.38
CA LEU A 161 8.10 20.41 3.79
C LEU A 161 6.60 20.59 4.02
N LYS A 162 5.93 21.40 3.19
CA LYS A 162 4.47 21.58 3.26
C LYS A 162 3.73 20.26 3.07
N ILE A 163 4.11 19.44 2.09
CA ILE A 163 3.49 18.12 1.82
C ILE A 163 3.69 17.19 3.01
N VAL A 164 4.93 17.08 3.51
CA VAL A 164 5.23 16.23 4.68
C VAL A 164 4.43 16.71 5.90
N LEU A 165 4.38 18.00 6.15
CA LEU A 165 3.61 18.56 7.27
C LEU A 165 2.11 18.32 7.09
N GLN A 166 1.56 18.47 5.89
CA GLN A 166 0.14 18.25 5.61
C GLN A 166 -0.30 16.79 5.88
N LEU A 167 0.59 15.81 5.74
CA LEU A 167 0.32 14.42 6.02
C LEU A 167 0.74 14.03 7.45
N LEU A 168 1.90 14.48 7.89
CA LEU A 168 2.50 14.08 9.18
C LEU A 168 1.83 14.76 10.37
N VAL A 169 1.49 16.05 10.27
CA VAL A 169 0.88 16.80 11.39
C VAL A 169 -0.45 16.18 11.83
N PRO A 170 -1.43 15.94 10.94
CA PRO A 170 -2.66 15.27 11.36
C PRO A 170 -2.42 13.86 11.87
N PHE A 171 -1.47 13.11 11.30
CA PHE A 171 -1.10 11.79 11.81
C PHE A 171 -0.55 11.86 13.24
N LEU A 172 0.40 12.75 13.53
CA LEU A 172 0.96 12.94 14.88
C LEU A 172 -0.10 13.42 15.85
N ALA A 173 -0.98 14.35 15.43
CA ALA A 173 -2.12 14.78 16.22
C ALA A 173 -3.02 13.61 16.59
N GLY A 174 -3.31 12.71 15.63
CA GLY A 174 -4.04 11.47 15.87
C GLY A 174 -3.35 10.57 16.90
N GLN A 175 -2.03 10.42 16.82
CA GLN A 175 -1.25 9.63 17.78
C GLN A 175 -1.29 10.23 19.19
N VAL A 176 -1.10 11.53 19.33
CA VAL A 176 -1.14 12.23 20.63
C VAL A 176 -2.53 12.12 21.24
N LEU A 177 -3.57 12.38 20.45
CA LEU A 177 -4.96 12.36 20.90
C LEU A 177 -5.51 10.95 21.09
N ARG A 178 -4.80 9.91 20.67
CA ARG A 178 -5.23 8.52 20.76
C ARG A 178 -5.65 8.11 22.18
N ARG A 179 -4.97 8.59 23.21
CA ARG A 179 -5.29 8.29 24.61
C ARG A 179 -6.73 8.69 24.98
N TRP A 180 -7.29 9.70 24.33
CA TRP A 180 -8.66 10.19 24.56
C TRP A 180 -9.66 9.64 23.55
N VAL A 181 -9.28 9.60 22.26
CA VAL A 181 -10.20 9.20 21.18
C VAL A 181 -10.12 7.71 20.84
N GLY A 182 -9.11 6.98 21.31
CA GLY A 182 -8.87 5.57 20.96
C GLY A 182 -10.03 4.64 21.35
N GLY A 183 -10.65 4.89 22.51
CA GLY A 183 -11.85 4.16 22.95
C GLY A 183 -13.04 4.37 22.01
N PHE A 184 -13.27 5.62 21.59
CA PHE A 184 -14.31 5.97 20.62
C PHE A 184 -14.04 5.30 19.27
N ILE A 185 -12.81 5.39 18.76
CA ILE A 185 -12.39 4.78 17.49
C ILE A 185 -12.59 3.26 17.50
N THR A 186 -12.21 2.60 18.60
CA THR A 186 -12.37 1.16 18.74
C THR A 186 -13.84 0.74 18.76
N ARG A 187 -14.69 1.54 19.42
CA ARG A 187 -16.13 1.29 19.52
C ARG A 187 -16.86 1.51 18.20
N HIS A 188 -16.41 2.48 17.39
CA HIS A 188 -17.07 2.93 16.16
C HIS A 188 -16.32 2.51 14.87
N LYS A 189 -15.53 1.44 14.91
CA LYS A 189 -14.72 0.95 13.77
C LYS A 189 -15.50 0.87 12.45
N LYS A 190 -16.76 0.43 12.49
CA LYS A 190 -17.59 0.27 11.29
C LYS A 190 -17.93 1.63 10.65
N ILE A 191 -18.35 2.59 11.47
CA ILE A 191 -18.70 3.95 11.00
C ILE A 191 -17.45 4.65 10.45
N LEU A 192 -16.33 4.59 11.17
CA LEU A 192 -15.08 5.16 10.73
C LEU A 192 -14.54 4.50 9.44
N GLY A 193 -14.86 3.23 9.20
CA GLY A 193 -14.59 2.58 7.92
C GLY A 193 -15.38 3.18 6.76
N TYR A 194 -16.61 3.64 6.98
CA TYR A 194 -17.38 4.38 5.96
C TYR A 194 -16.80 5.80 5.75
N VAL A 195 -16.36 6.46 6.82
CA VAL A 195 -15.70 7.76 6.73
C VAL A 195 -14.42 7.66 5.90
N ASP A 196 -13.58 6.65 6.13
CA ASP A 196 -12.37 6.42 5.32
C ASP A 196 -12.71 6.25 3.84
N ARG A 197 -13.67 5.34 3.54
CA ARG A 197 -14.07 5.06 2.14
C ARG A 197 -14.67 6.30 1.48
N GLY A 198 -15.55 7.02 2.17
CA GLY A 198 -16.14 8.26 1.67
C GLY A 198 -15.10 9.35 1.40
N SER A 199 -14.15 9.53 2.31
CA SER A 199 -13.03 10.45 2.12
C SER A 199 -12.20 10.11 0.89
N ILE A 200 -11.89 8.83 0.67
CA ILE A 200 -11.14 8.39 -0.51
C ILE A 200 -11.96 8.62 -1.78
N LEU A 201 -13.27 8.32 -1.79
CA LEU A 201 -14.13 8.60 -2.95
C LEU A 201 -14.18 10.10 -3.28
N LEU A 202 -14.22 10.97 -2.27
CA LEU A 202 -14.17 12.42 -2.46
C LEU A 202 -12.84 12.87 -3.09
N VAL A 203 -11.71 12.36 -2.60
CA VAL A 203 -10.37 12.62 -3.18
C VAL A 203 -10.30 12.17 -4.64
N VAL A 204 -10.84 10.99 -4.95
CA VAL A 204 -10.91 10.48 -6.33
C VAL A 204 -11.79 11.36 -7.20
N TYR A 205 -12.99 11.72 -6.73
CA TYR A 205 -13.88 12.59 -7.47
C TYR A 205 -13.22 13.93 -7.81
N THR A 206 -12.58 14.56 -6.84
CA THR A 206 -11.90 15.85 -7.03
C THR A 206 -10.77 15.75 -8.04
N ALA A 207 -9.87 14.77 -7.87
CA ALA A 207 -8.72 14.56 -8.76
C ALA A 207 -9.14 14.25 -10.21
N PHE A 208 -10.16 13.38 -10.39
CA PHE A 208 -10.64 13.02 -11.71
C PHE A 208 -11.47 14.15 -12.36
N SER A 209 -12.27 14.90 -11.59
CA SER A 209 -12.98 16.08 -12.07
C SER A 209 -12.01 17.12 -12.64
N GLU A 210 -10.92 17.40 -11.90
CA GLU A 210 -9.88 18.32 -12.34
C GLU A 210 -9.21 17.83 -13.63
N GLY A 211 -8.83 16.56 -13.71
CA GLY A 211 -8.28 15.94 -14.91
C GLY A 211 -9.23 15.98 -16.12
N MET A 212 -10.55 15.85 -15.90
CA MET A 212 -11.57 15.99 -16.97
C MET A 212 -11.67 17.43 -17.47
N VAL A 213 -11.69 18.40 -16.55
CA VAL A 213 -11.77 19.83 -16.90
C VAL A 213 -10.54 20.28 -17.69
N GLN A 214 -9.36 19.76 -17.34
CA GLN A 214 -8.09 20.06 -18.03
C GLN A 214 -7.89 19.26 -19.33
N GLY A 215 -8.80 18.33 -19.67
CA GLY A 215 -8.70 17.54 -20.89
C GLY A 215 -7.56 16.52 -20.90
N ILE A 216 -6.99 16.19 -19.74
CA ILE A 216 -5.84 15.30 -19.60
C ILE A 216 -6.13 13.91 -20.20
N TRP A 217 -7.36 13.43 -20.06
CA TRP A 217 -7.77 12.11 -20.55
C TRP A 217 -7.78 11.98 -22.07
N GLY A 218 -7.96 13.09 -22.81
CA GLY A 218 -7.82 13.12 -24.26
C GLY A 218 -6.42 12.84 -24.78
N GLN A 219 -5.41 12.92 -23.91
CA GLN A 219 -4.01 12.69 -24.26
C GLN A 219 -3.57 11.22 -24.07
N VAL A 220 -4.43 10.37 -23.49
CA VAL A 220 -4.09 8.97 -23.17
C VAL A 220 -4.69 8.03 -24.22
N HIS A 221 -3.83 7.55 -25.13
CA HIS A 221 -4.23 6.58 -26.13
C HIS A 221 -4.47 5.18 -25.51
N PRO A 222 -5.54 4.43 -25.90
CA PRO A 222 -5.85 3.10 -25.34
C PRO A 222 -4.68 2.10 -25.41
N LEU A 223 -3.89 2.15 -26.48
CA LEU A 223 -2.72 1.29 -26.64
C LEU A 223 -1.66 1.53 -25.54
N ARG A 224 -1.52 2.79 -25.09
CA ARG A 224 -0.61 3.14 -24.00
C ARG A 224 -1.11 2.60 -22.65
N LEU A 225 -2.43 2.51 -22.45
CA LEU A 225 -3.01 1.86 -21.26
C LEU A 225 -2.75 0.34 -21.26
N LEU A 226 -2.88 -0.31 -22.41
CA LEU A 226 -2.54 -1.73 -22.55
C LEU A 226 -1.04 -1.98 -22.30
N ALA A 227 -0.19 -1.10 -22.83
CA ALA A 227 1.26 -1.16 -22.57
C ALA A 227 1.56 -1.00 -21.07
N LEU A 228 0.93 -0.02 -20.40
CA LEU A 228 1.03 0.19 -18.96
C LEU A 228 0.62 -1.06 -18.17
N LEU A 229 -0.53 -1.66 -18.49
CA LEU A 229 -0.99 -2.90 -17.86
C LEU A 229 0.03 -4.05 -18.06
N GLY A 230 0.66 -4.15 -19.23
CA GLY A 230 1.72 -5.12 -19.48
C GLY A 230 2.95 -4.89 -18.59
N VAL A 231 3.40 -3.65 -18.47
CA VAL A 231 4.54 -3.27 -17.58
C VAL A 231 4.20 -3.55 -16.12
N GLU A 232 2.98 -3.23 -15.68
CA GLU A 232 2.51 -3.51 -14.32
C GLU A 232 2.39 -5.01 -14.04
N ALA A 233 1.95 -5.81 -15.01
CA ALA A 233 1.89 -7.26 -14.88
C ALA A 233 3.30 -7.87 -14.70
N VAL A 234 4.27 -7.38 -15.46
CA VAL A 234 5.68 -7.77 -15.31
C VAL A 234 6.21 -7.35 -13.93
N LEU A 235 5.95 -6.11 -13.50
CA LEU A 235 6.33 -5.62 -12.16
C LEU A 235 5.76 -6.51 -11.06
N LEU A 236 4.46 -6.82 -11.13
CA LEU A 236 3.79 -7.68 -10.16
C LEU A 236 4.37 -9.09 -10.15
N ALA A 237 4.62 -9.69 -11.32
CA ALA A 237 5.21 -11.02 -11.43
C ALA A 237 6.62 -11.07 -10.82
N ILE A 238 7.46 -10.08 -11.12
CA ILE A 238 8.81 -9.95 -10.55
C ILE A 238 8.71 -9.84 -9.02
N MET A 239 7.86 -8.97 -8.51
CA MET A 239 7.72 -8.77 -7.06
C MET A 239 7.17 -10.00 -6.33
N LEU A 240 6.20 -10.70 -6.92
CA LEU A 240 5.69 -11.96 -6.36
C LEU A 240 6.76 -13.06 -6.34
N ALA A 241 7.60 -13.13 -7.37
CA ALA A 241 8.72 -14.07 -7.43
C ALA A 241 9.81 -13.69 -6.42
N LEU A 242 10.26 -12.43 -6.42
CA LEU A 242 11.32 -11.95 -5.52
C LEU A 242 10.94 -12.11 -4.05
N THR A 243 9.72 -11.73 -3.67
CA THR A 243 9.26 -11.86 -2.29
C THR A 243 9.16 -13.32 -1.86
N TRP A 244 8.70 -14.22 -2.73
CA TRP A 244 8.59 -15.65 -2.41
C TRP A 244 9.95 -16.34 -2.33
N TYR A 245 10.77 -16.21 -3.37
CA TYR A 245 12.07 -16.87 -3.43
C TYR A 245 13.12 -16.20 -2.53
N GLY A 246 13.05 -14.87 -2.41
CA GLY A 246 13.88 -14.11 -1.48
C GLY A 246 13.63 -14.51 -0.04
N ALA A 247 12.36 -14.57 0.38
CA ALA A 247 12.01 -15.03 1.73
C ALA A 247 12.45 -16.49 1.98
N LYS A 248 12.36 -17.37 0.98
CA LYS A 248 12.89 -18.74 1.05
C LYS A 248 14.40 -18.74 1.30
N ARG A 249 15.15 -17.94 0.55
CA ARG A 249 16.62 -17.83 0.69
C ARG A 249 17.05 -17.20 2.02
N LEU A 250 16.23 -16.31 2.56
CA LEU A 250 16.45 -15.72 3.90
C LEU A 250 16.12 -16.67 5.05
N GLY A 251 15.65 -17.90 4.75
CA GLY A 251 15.38 -18.93 5.76
C GLY A 251 14.05 -18.76 6.49
N PHE A 252 13.12 -17.97 5.97
CA PHE A 252 11.77 -17.88 6.54
C PHE A 252 11.01 -19.20 6.34
N ASP A 253 10.24 -19.60 7.36
CA ASP A 253 9.31 -20.72 7.24
C ASP A 253 8.18 -20.43 6.24
N ARG A 254 7.34 -21.44 5.95
CA ARG A 254 6.27 -21.30 4.95
C ARG A 254 5.27 -20.20 5.34
N ALA A 255 4.90 -20.09 6.61
CA ALA A 255 3.90 -19.12 7.07
C ALA A 255 4.42 -17.69 6.95
N ASP A 256 5.67 -17.44 7.32
CA ASP A 256 6.34 -16.16 7.18
C ASP A 256 6.60 -15.79 5.71
N ARG A 257 6.98 -16.77 4.86
CA ARG A 257 7.11 -16.54 3.39
C ARG A 257 5.81 -16.06 2.76
N ILE A 258 4.67 -16.60 3.19
CA ILE A 258 3.35 -16.16 2.72
C ILE A 258 3.09 -14.73 3.17
N ALA A 259 3.40 -14.39 4.42
CA ALA A 259 3.25 -13.02 4.94
C ALA A 259 4.14 -12.04 4.17
N VAL A 260 5.44 -12.36 3.96
CA VAL A 260 6.37 -11.53 3.17
C VAL A 260 5.87 -11.39 1.72
N GLN A 261 5.39 -12.48 1.10
CA GLN A 261 4.91 -12.42 -0.27
C GLN A 261 3.74 -11.45 -0.41
N PHE A 262 2.71 -11.57 0.42
CA PHE A 262 1.52 -10.73 0.29
C PHE A 262 1.69 -9.32 0.86
N ALA A 263 2.54 -9.11 1.87
CA ALA A 263 2.83 -7.78 2.36
C ALA A 263 3.87 -7.05 1.51
N GLY A 264 4.88 -7.74 0.98
CA GLY A 264 6.00 -7.15 0.24
C GLY A 264 5.76 -6.95 -1.25
N SER A 265 4.72 -7.56 -1.85
CA SER A 265 4.44 -7.45 -3.29
C SER A 265 3.26 -6.53 -3.64
N LYS A 266 2.66 -5.87 -2.66
CA LYS A 266 1.44 -5.09 -2.88
C LYS A 266 1.63 -3.60 -2.59
N LYS A 267 0.77 -2.80 -3.23
CA LYS A 267 0.74 -1.35 -3.10
C LYS A 267 -0.64 -0.87 -2.68
N SER A 268 -0.67 0.10 -1.77
CA SER A 268 -1.90 0.60 -1.15
C SER A 268 -2.54 1.70 -1.97
N LEU A 269 -3.69 1.42 -2.57
CA LEU A 269 -4.51 2.44 -3.20
C LEU A 269 -5.04 3.44 -2.16
N ALA A 270 -5.50 2.94 -1.01
CA ALA A 270 -6.08 3.78 0.05
C ALA A 270 -5.10 4.81 0.63
N ALA A 271 -3.81 4.45 0.75
CA ALA A 271 -2.78 5.39 1.18
C ALA A 271 -2.27 6.25 0.01
N GLY A 272 -2.15 5.66 -1.18
CA GLY A 272 -1.58 6.34 -2.35
C GLY A 272 -2.47 7.44 -2.91
N LEU A 273 -3.81 7.26 -2.93
CA LEU A 273 -4.73 8.27 -3.46
C LEU A 273 -4.64 9.62 -2.74
N PRO A 274 -4.73 9.68 -1.39
CA PRO A 274 -4.55 10.94 -0.67
C PRO A 274 -3.16 11.54 -0.86
N MET A 275 -2.12 10.70 -0.92
CA MET A 275 -0.75 11.17 -1.16
C MET A 275 -0.59 11.76 -2.56
N ALA A 276 -1.17 11.11 -3.58
CA ALA A 276 -1.13 11.60 -4.95
C ALA A 276 -1.81 12.96 -5.10
N SER A 277 -2.97 13.16 -4.48
CA SER A 277 -3.68 14.45 -4.56
C SER A 277 -2.85 15.60 -3.97
N VAL A 278 -2.08 15.33 -2.93
CA VAL A 278 -1.20 16.34 -2.31
C VAL A 278 0.08 16.56 -3.13
N LEU A 279 0.65 15.48 -3.69
CA LEU A 279 1.93 15.53 -4.41
C LEU A 279 1.78 16.08 -5.84
N PHE A 280 0.72 15.73 -6.54
CA PHE A 280 0.55 16.04 -7.97
C PHE A 280 -0.50 17.14 -8.23
N GLY A 281 -1.32 17.51 -7.22
CA GLY A 281 -2.36 18.53 -7.41
C GLY A 281 -3.25 18.21 -8.61
N ALA A 282 -3.26 19.10 -9.60
CA ALA A 282 -4.03 18.99 -10.83
C ALA A 282 -3.72 17.72 -11.64
N ASP A 283 -2.48 17.28 -11.69
CA ASP A 283 -2.04 16.09 -12.43
C ASP A 283 -2.31 14.77 -11.68
N ALA A 284 -2.92 14.82 -10.50
CA ALA A 284 -3.15 13.66 -9.65
C ALA A 284 -3.95 12.56 -10.37
N SER A 285 -4.86 12.91 -11.28
CA SER A 285 -5.68 11.94 -12.01
C SER A 285 -4.86 10.98 -12.88
N LEU A 286 -3.84 11.49 -13.60
CA LEU A 286 -2.93 10.67 -14.38
C LEU A 286 -1.93 9.91 -13.50
N ALA A 287 -1.46 10.54 -12.42
CA ALA A 287 -0.54 9.90 -11.49
C ALA A 287 -1.17 8.73 -10.72
N VAL A 288 -2.48 8.79 -10.48
CA VAL A 288 -3.25 7.76 -9.76
C VAL A 288 -3.62 6.58 -10.65
N LEU A 289 -3.76 6.78 -11.96
CA LEU A 289 -4.23 5.76 -12.89
C LEU A 289 -3.40 4.46 -12.84
N PRO A 290 -2.05 4.48 -12.90
CA PRO A 290 -1.25 3.27 -12.75
C PRO A 290 -1.50 2.56 -11.41
N LEU A 291 -1.60 3.31 -10.33
CA LEU A 291 -1.86 2.74 -9.00
C LEU A 291 -3.23 2.05 -8.93
N MET A 292 -4.26 2.61 -9.57
CA MET A 292 -5.60 2.00 -9.63
C MET A 292 -5.58 0.70 -10.43
N LEU A 293 -4.96 0.68 -11.60
CA LEU A 293 -4.86 -0.50 -12.46
C LEU A 293 -4.05 -1.61 -11.76
N PHE A 294 -2.89 -1.28 -11.23
CA PHE A 294 -2.07 -2.22 -10.47
C PHE A 294 -2.81 -2.79 -9.26
N HIS A 295 -3.57 -1.94 -8.54
CA HIS A 295 -4.33 -2.38 -7.37
C HIS A 295 -5.36 -3.46 -7.73
N GLN A 296 -6.08 -3.30 -8.82
CA GLN A 296 -7.04 -4.30 -9.28
C GLN A 296 -6.33 -5.60 -9.71
N MET A 297 -5.27 -5.46 -10.48
CA MET A 297 -4.47 -6.60 -10.95
C MET A 297 -3.89 -7.40 -9.78
N GLN A 298 -3.28 -6.73 -8.78
CA GLN A 298 -2.71 -7.40 -7.61
C GLN A 298 -3.77 -8.14 -6.79
N LEU A 299 -5.00 -7.59 -6.66
CA LEU A 299 -6.08 -8.28 -5.95
C LEU A 299 -6.50 -9.57 -6.65
N MET A 300 -6.68 -9.53 -7.97
CA MET A 300 -7.08 -10.72 -8.76
C MET A 300 -5.99 -11.80 -8.72
N VAL A 301 -4.74 -11.43 -9.01
CA VAL A 301 -3.62 -12.38 -9.04
C VAL A 301 -3.33 -12.96 -7.65
N CYS A 302 -3.28 -12.13 -6.62
CA CYS A 302 -3.04 -12.60 -5.25
C CYS A 302 -4.18 -13.49 -4.72
N ALA A 303 -5.43 -13.26 -5.09
CA ALA A 303 -6.55 -14.13 -4.72
C ALA A 303 -6.37 -15.55 -5.30
N VAL A 304 -5.96 -15.65 -6.57
CA VAL A 304 -5.67 -16.95 -7.20
C VAL A 304 -4.50 -17.65 -6.50
N ILE A 305 -3.41 -16.92 -6.23
CA ILE A 305 -2.24 -17.47 -5.54
C ILE A 305 -2.61 -17.93 -4.13
N ALA A 306 -3.34 -17.12 -3.36
CA ALA A 306 -3.76 -17.46 -2.01
C ALA A 306 -4.63 -18.72 -1.99
N LYS A 307 -5.58 -18.85 -2.95
CA LYS A 307 -6.41 -20.05 -3.10
C LYS A 307 -5.59 -21.30 -3.47
N ARG A 308 -4.58 -21.17 -4.31
CA ARG A 308 -3.67 -22.28 -4.63
C ARG A 308 -2.90 -22.70 -3.38
N ARG A 309 -2.28 -21.75 -2.66
CA ARG A 309 -1.50 -22.03 -1.45
C ARG A 309 -2.32 -22.58 -0.29
N SER A 310 -3.62 -22.30 -0.21
CA SER A 310 -4.49 -22.89 0.80
C SER A 310 -4.63 -24.42 0.68
N ARG A 311 -4.33 -24.96 -0.52
CA ARG A 311 -4.41 -26.39 -0.81
C ARG A 311 -3.09 -27.13 -0.64
N ASP A 312 -1.97 -26.40 -0.51
CA ASP A 312 -0.66 -27.02 -0.30
C ASP A 312 -0.63 -27.74 1.05
N PRO A 313 -0.04 -28.97 1.11
CA PRO A 313 0.16 -29.68 2.37
C PRO A 313 0.88 -28.78 3.38
N GLN A 314 0.46 -28.81 4.63
CA GLN A 314 1.20 -28.12 5.70
C GLN A 314 2.52 -28.88 5.91
N GLU A 315 3.65 -28.18 5.82
CA GLU A 315 4.91 -28.71 6.34
C GLU A 315 4.68 -28.96 7.84
N PRO A 316 5.00 -30.16 8.37
CA PRO A 316 4.88 -30.41 9.80
C PRO A 316 5.66 -29.32 10.55
N VAL A 317 5.02 -28.73 11.54
CA VAL A 317 5.68 -27.75 12.44
C VAL A 317 6.88 -28.47 13.01
N SER A 318 8.09 -28.05 12.62
CA SER A 318 9.31 -28.57 13.23
C SER A 318 9.25 -28.21 14.71
N GLU A 319 9.05 -29.22 15.56
CA GLU A 319 9.10 -29.04 17.01
C GLU A 319 10.40 -28.29 17.38
N PRO A 320 10.32 -27.26 18.22
CA PRO A 320 11.53 -26.55 18.61
C PRO A 320 12.51 -27.55 19.24
N ARG A 321 13.74 -27.57 18.78
CA ARG A 321 14.85 -28.44 19.17
C ARG A 321 15.12 -28.57 20.68
N ARG A 322 14.31 -27.91 21.53
CA ARG A 322 14.41 -27.99 23.01
C ARG A 322 13.84 -29.28 23.61
N ALA A 323 12.95 -29.99 22.93
CA ALA A 323 12.39 -31.24 23.47
C ALA A 323 13.34 -32.44 23.36
N ALA A 324 14.36 -32.39 22.51
CA ALA A 324 15.35 -33.46 22.37
C ALA A 324 16.37 -33.47 23.51
N ALA A 325 16.68 -32.34 24.13
CA ALA A 325 17.65 -32.22 25.20
C ALA A 325 17.12 -32.78 26.56
N THR A 326 15.81 -32.76 26.75
CA THR A 326 15.17 -33.24 28.00
C THR A 326 14.94 -34.75 28.01
N ARG A 327 14.88 -35.38 26.83
CA ARG A 327 14.75 -36.86 26.76
C ARG A 327 16.08 -37.58 27.00
N THR A 328 17.21 -36.97 26.70
CA THR A 328 18.54 -37.56 26.91
C THR A 328 18.93 -37.47 28.39
N ALA A 329 18.43 -36.49 29.15
CA ALA A 329 18.70 -36.36 30.57
C ALA A 329 17.87 -37.30 31.47
N ALA A 330 16.70 -37.73 30.99
CA ALA A 330 15.82 -38.65 31.73
C ALA A 330 16.17 -40.15 31.54
N GLY A 331 16.91 -40.47 30.46
CA GLY A 331 17.31 -41.87 30.17
C GLY A 331 18.55 -42.37 30.89
N THR A 332 19.31 -41.51 31.55
CA THR A 332 20.54 -41.89 32.29
C THR A 332 20.34 -42.10 33.79
N ALA A 333 19.16 -41.75 34.33
CA ALA A 333 18.88 -41.86 35.77
C ALA A 333 18.28 -43.21 36.24
N THR A 334 17.98 -44.14 35.30
CA THR A 334 17.33 -45.43 35.64
C THR A 334 18.23 -46.67 35.43
N ARG A 335 19.57 -46.51 35.39
CA ARG A 335 20.48 -47.65 35.25
C ARG A 335 21.55 -47.73 36.37
N SER A 336 21.25 -47.27 37.55
CA SER A 336 22.08 -47.53 38.76
C SER A 336 21.14 -47.66 39.94
N GLY A 337 20.60 -48.86 40.12
CA GLY A 337 19.86 -49.30 41.28
C GLY A 337 19.74 -50.82 41.20
#